data_a38d14afb9db608d7a95587c36aa4121
#
_entry.id   a38d14afb9db608d7a95587c36aa4121
#
_cell.length_a   1.000
_cell.length_b   1.000
_cell.length_c   1.000
_cell.angle_alpha   90.00
_cell.angle_beta   90.00
_cell.angle_gamma   90.00
#
_symmetry.space_group_name_H-M   'P 1'
#
loop_
_entity.id
_entity.type
_entity.pdbx_description
1 polymer ?
#
loop_
_entity_poly.entity_id
_entity_poly.type
_entity_poly.pdbx_seq_one_letter_code
_entity_poly.pdbx_strand_id
1 'polypeptide(L)'
;IQMLEYYYEFYIDRFAFHRPKKEYLKEYFQLPNKINCYDKKFFHYFDEKPDKINVLYLADSNHEWKYDYPLDYNFSKIDKLQLLTHPYSWTETGGDNYSNYLSLIRERNKELVYSMNTETNTFPKELLR
;
A
#
# COMPACT_ATOMS: atom_id res chain seq x y z
N ILE A 1 5.95 2.44 -16.60
CA ILE A 1 7.12 2.95 -15.84
C ILE A 1 7.73 4.13 -16.58
N GLN A 2 8.18 3.97 -17.83
CA GLN A 2 8.83 5.04 -18.61
C GLN A 2 8.04 6.36 -18.66
N MET A 3 6.70 6.29 -18.81
CA MET A 3 5.84 7.47 -18.77
C MET A 3 5.90 8.20 -17.42
N LEU A 4 5.91 7.45 -16.32
CA LEU A 4 6.03 8.02 -14.97
C LEU A 4 7.43 8.62 -14.74
N GLU A 5 8.47 7.92 -15.17
CA GLU A 5 9.85 8.43 -15.11
C GLU A 5 10.01 9.74 -15.88
N TYR A 6 9.40 9.81 -17.06
CA TYR A 6 9.40 11.04 -17.87
C TYR A 6 8.61 12.18 -17.22
N TYR A 7 7.40 11.88 -16.72
CA TYR A 7 6.51 12.90 -16.17
C TYR A 7 7.03 13.49 -14.84
N TYR A 8 7.58 12.62 -13.97
CA TYR A 8 8.05 13.03 -12.64
C TYR A 8 9.55 13.27 -12.57
N GLU A 9 10.28 13.15 -13.66
CA GLU A 9 11.73 13.40 -13.79
C GLU A 9 12.58 12.60 -12.78
N PHE A 10 12.18 11.36 -12.46
CA PHE A 10 12.96 10.46 -11.61
C PHE A 10 12.99 9.03 -12.13
N TYR A 11 14.07 8.32 -11.80
CA TYR A 11 14.25 6.92 -12.17
C TYR A 11 13.52 5.98 -11.20
N ILE A 12 12.71 5.07 -11.73
CA ILE A 12 12.04 4.01 -10.98
C ILE A 12 12.85 2.73 -11.11
N ASP A 13 13.53 2.30 -10.06
CA ASP A 13 14.40 1.13 -10.06
C ASP A 13 13.67 -0.19 -9.74
N ARG A 14 12.44 -0.12 -9.28
CA ARG A 14 11.68 -1.30 -8.83
C ARG A 14 10.20 -1.22 -9.18
N PHE A 15 9.54 -2.39 -9.18
CA PHE A 15 8.10 -2.49 -9.41
C PHE A 15 7.49 -3.59 -8.55
N ALA A 16 6.17 -3.48 -8.31
CA ALA A 16 5.34 -4.49 -7.68
C ALA A 16 4.05 -4.67 -8.50
N PHE A 17 3.40 -5.81 -8.35
CA PHE A 17 2.09 -6.05 -8.94
C PHE A 17 0.98 -5.57 -8.01
N HIS A 18 -0.02 -4.91 -8.57
CA HIS A 18 -1.25 -4.60 -7.84
C HIS A 18 -2.21 -5.79 -7.91
N ARG A 19 -2.54 -6.39 -6.77
CA ARG A 19 -3.43 -7.57 -6.64
C ARG A 19 -3.04 -8.71 -7.59
N PRO A 20 -1.80 -9.20 -7.55
CA PRO A 20 -1.37 -10.24 -8.47
C PRO A 20 -2.15 -11.53 -8.23
N LYS A 21 -2.44 -12.25 -9.31
CA LYS A 21 -2.88 -13.65 -9.19
C LYS A 21 -1.73 -14.50 -8.67
N LYS A 22 -2.07 -15.58 -7.96
CA LYS A 22 -1.06 -16.51 -7.39
C LYS A 22 -0.08 -17.05 -8.42
N GLU A 23 -0.55 -17.26 -9.64
CA GLU A 23 0.25 -17.76 -10.76
C GLU A 23 1.38 -16.78 -11.09
N TYR A 24 1.09 -15.48 -11.15
CA TYR A 24 2.10 -14.44 -11.44
C TYR A 24 3.16 -14.29 -10.35
N LEU A 25 2.84 -14.62 -9.11
CA LEU A 25 3.82 -14.64 -8.01
C LEU A 25 4.75 -15.86 -8.08
N LYS A 26 4.33 -16.93 -8.76
CA LYS A 26 5.13 -18.15 -8.96
C LYS A 26 5.98 -18.10 -10.22
N GLU A 27 5.53 -17.34 -11.22
CA GLU A 27 6.26 -17.16 -12.46
C GLU A 27 7.35 -16.09 -12.27
N TYR A 28 8.54 -16.39 -12.76
CA TYR A 28 9.61 -15.40 -12.79
C TYR A 28 9.31 -14.37 -13.87
N PHE A 29 8.89 -13.19 -13.46
CA PHE A 29 8.69 -12.06 -14.36
C PHE A 29 9.73 -10.98 -14.06
N GLN A 30 10.44 -10.57 -15.11
CA GLN A 30 11.50 -9.58 -14.98
C GLN A 30 11.38 -8.50 -16.05
N LEU A 31 11.50 -7.26 -15.64
CA LEU A 31 11.69 -6.12 -16.54
C LEU A 31 13.18 -5.77 -16.62
N PRO A 32 13.71 -5.39 -17.80
CA PRO A 32 15.09 -4.97 -17.93
C PRO A 32 15.43 -3.82 -16.97
N ASN A 33 16.53 -3.97 -16.24
CA ASN A 33 17.05 -2.96 -15.30
C ASN A 33 16.06 -2.53 -14.19
N LYS A 34 15.10 -3.38 -13.84
CA LYS A 34 14.14 -3.13 -12.75
C LYS A 34 14.14 -4.29 -11.77
N ILE A 35 13.95 -3.99 -10.50
CA ILE A 35 13.82 -4.97 -9.43
C ILE A 35 12.35 -5.33 -9.29
N ASN A 36 12.03 -6.61 -9.42
CA ASN A 36 10.72 -7.12 -9.07
C ASN A 36 10.63 -7.33 -7.56
N CYS A 37 9.77 -6.60 -6.86
CA CYS A 37 9.58 -6.72 -5.41
C CYS A 37 9.00 -8.10 -4.98
N TYR A 38 8.45 -8.86 -5.92
CA TYR A 38 8.00 -10.23 -5.70
C TYR A 38 9.02 -11.29 -6.18
N ASP A 39 10.25 -10.88 -6.50
CA ASP A 39 11.34 -11.84 -6.76
C ASP A 39 11.58 -12.71 -5.53
N LYS A 40 11.91 -13.99 -5.74
CA LYS A 40 12.20 -14.98 -4.69
C LYS A 40 13.28 -14.53 -3.68
N LYS A 41 14.10 -13.58 -4.04
CA LYS A 41 15.09 -12.97 -3.13
C LYS A 41 14.47 -12.05 -2.08
N PHE A 42 13.24 -11.58 -2.30
CA PHE A 42 12.56 -10.58 -1.46
C PHE A 42 11.20 -11.05 -0.97
N PHE A 43 10.58 -12.01 -1.66
CA PHE A 43 9.24 -12.46 -1.38
C PHE A 43 9.16 -13.98 -1.38
N HIS A 44 8.57 -14.55 -0.32
CA HIS A 44 8.25 -15.97 -0.23
C HIS A 44 6.73 -16.13 -0.20
N TYR A 45 6.24 -16.99 -1.06
CA TYR A 45 4.87 -17.44 -0.96
C TYR A 45 4.73 -18.38 0.26
N PHE A 46 3.64 -18.32 1.00
CA PHE A 46 3.43 -18.96 2.32
C PHE A 46 3.73 -20.47 2.38
N ASP A 47 3.72 -21.16 1.25
CA ASP A 47 3.94 -22.60 1.15
C ASP A 47 5.40 -22.97 0.86
N GLU A 48 6.26 -22.00 0.62
CA GLU A 48 7.66 -22.23 0.28
C GLU A 48 8.55 -22.01 1.50
N LYS A 49 9.35 -23.01 1.87
CA LYS A 49 10.36 -22.82 2.89
C LYS A 49 11.42 -21.85 2.37
N PRO A 50 11.78 -20.82 3.13
CA PRO A 50 12.79 -19.87 2.71
C PRO A 50 14.15 -20.57 2.59
N ASP A 51 14.73 -20.55 1.37
CA ASP A 51 16.10 -20.95 1.16
C ASP A 51 17.03 -19.86 1.71
N LYS A 52 17.52 -20.04 2.93
CA LYS A 52 18.64 -19.29 3.53
C LYS A 52 18.47 -17.77 3.76
N ILE A 53 17.46 -17.12 3.24
CA ILE A 53 17.19 -15.70 3.50
C ILE A 53 15.93 -15.59 4.33
N ASN A 54 16.06 -15.02 5.52
CA ASN A 54 14.92 -14.81 6.41
C ASN A 54 14.20 -13.52 5.99
N VAL A 55 13.17 -13.65 5.13
CA VAL A 55 12.33 -12.56 4.68
C VAL A 55 11.01 -12.59 5.42
N LEU A 56 10.71 -11.54 6.14
CA LEU A 56 9.40 -11.32 6.75
C LEU A 56 8.52 -10.51 5.79
N TYR A 57 7.33 -11.01 5.51
CA TYR A 57 6.32 -10.28 4.77
C TYR A 57 5.17 -9.86 5.70
N LEU A 58 4.92 -8.56 5.78
CA LEU A 58 3.81 -7.98 6.52
C LEU A 58 2.96 -7.12 5.61
N ALA A 59 1.65 -7.14 5.80
CA ALA A 59 0.70 -6.39 4.98
C ALA A 59 -0.53 -5.96 5.78
N ASP A 60 -0.99 -4.73 5.53
CA ASP A 60 -2.25 -4.18 6.03
C ASP A 60 -3.44 -4.43 5.09
N SER A 61 -3.41 -5.55 4.37
CA SER A 61 -4.42 -5.89 3.38
C SER A 61 -5.83 -5.98 3.99
N ASN A 62 -6.81 -5.36 3.34
CA ASN A 62 -8.19 -5.23 3.84
C ASN A 62 -8.30 -4.45 5.16
N HIS A 63 -7.44 -3.47 5.40
CA HIS A 63 -7.30 -2.72 6.66
C HIS A 63 -7.00 -3.60 7.88
N GLU A 64 -6.36 -4.71 7.68
CA GLU A 64 -6.07 -5.67 8.74
C GLU A 64 -4.63 -6.19 8.61
N TRP A 65 -3.88 -6.17 9.71
CA TRP A 65 -2.54 -6.76 9.79
C TRP A 65 -2.67 -8.28 10.00
N LYS A 66 -3.04 -8.97 8.94
CA LYS A 66 -3.32 -10.42 8.98
C LYS A 66 -2.12 -11.28 9.41
N TYR A 67 -0.91 -10.78 9.23
CA TYR A 67 0.34 -11.50 9.50
C TYR A 67 1.13 -10.85 10.63
N ASP A 68 0.44 -10.41 11.65
CA ASP A 68 0.93 -9.65 12.81
C ASP A 68 1.25 -8.17 12.53
N TYR A 69 1.25 -7.42 13.60
CA TYR A 69 1.51 -5.99 13.55
C TYR A 69 3.01 -5.69 13.52
N PRO A 70 3.49 -4.80 12.65
CA PRO A 70 4.93 -4.58 12.48
C PRO A 70 5.69 -4.25 13.75
N LEU A 71 5.08 -3.51 14.69
CA LEU A 71 5.76 -3.11 15.92
C LEU A 71 5.89 -4.23 16.96
N ASP A 72 5.18 -5.34 16.77
CA ASP A 72 5.24 -6.49 17.69
C ASP A 72 6.40 -7.46 17.35
N TYR A 73 7.10 -7.20 16.23
CA TYR A 73 8.19 -8.04 15.76
C TYR A 73 9.55 -7.69 16.36
N ASN A 74 10.29 -8.72 16.70
CA ASN A 74 11.72 -8.61 16.97
C ASN A 74 12.52 -8.72 15.66
N PHE A 75 12.87 -7.59 15.09
CA PHE A 75 13.59 -7.52 13.82
C PHE A 75 15.06 -7.99 13.89
N SER A 76 15.61 -8.24 15.08
CA SER A 76 17.02 -8.67 15.22
C SER A 76 17.33 -10.03 14.57
N LYS A 77 16.31 -10.83 14.28
CA LYS A 77 16.43 -12.16 13.65
C LYS A 77 15.96 -12.20 12.19
N ILE A 78 15.70 -11.04 11.60
CA ILE A 78 15.10 -10.93 10.27
C ILE A 78 16.09 -10.22 9.37
N ASP A 79 16.50 -10.90 8.28
CA ASP A 79 17.47 -10.35 7.34
C ASP A 79 16.85 -9.31 6.40
N LYS A 80 15.56 -9.52 6.05
CA LYS A 80 14.83 -8.63 5.14
C LYS A 80 13.38 -8.49 5.55
N LEU A 81 12.86 -7.29 5.42
CA LEU A 81 11.44 -6.98 5.59
C LEU A 81 10.85 -6.52 4.26
N GLN A 82 9.76 -7.15 3.86
CA GLN A 82 8.87 -6.61 2.84
C GLN A 82 7.58 -6.16 3.50
N LEU A 83 7.36 -4.86 3.52
CA LEU A 83 6.18 -4.24 4.10
C LEU A 83 5.28 -3.73 2.98
N LEU A 84 4.04 -4.23 2.91
CA LEU A 84 2.99 -3.73 2.03
C LEU A 84 2.01 -2.90 2.85
N THR A 85 1.85 -1.65 2.47
CA THR A 85 0.89 -0.74 3.09
C THR A 85 -0.03 -0.12 2.06
N HIS A 86 -1.25 0.19 2.48
CA HIS A 86 -2.25 0.82 1.64
C HIS A 86 -2.58 2.22 2.20
N PRO A 87 -2.26 3.31 1.47
CA PRO A 87 -2.49 4.67 1.96
C PRO A 87 -3.93 4.97 2.37
N TYR A 88 -4.90 4.28 1.79
CA TYR A 88 -6.30 4.45 2.18
C TYR A 88 -6.61 3.96 3.62
N SER A 89 -5.72 3.16 4.22
CA SER A 89 -5.80 2.77 5.63
C SER A 89 -5.21 3.83 6.57
N TRP A 90 -4.52 4.83 6.03
CA TRP A 90 -3.87 5.87 6.81
C TRP A 90 -4.86 6.99 7.06
N THR A 91 -5.47 6.99 8.23
CA THR A 91 -6.38 8.03 8.69
C THR A 91 -5.75 8.82 9.83
N GLU A 92 -6.17 10.06 10.01
CA GLU A 92 -5.63 10.94 11.04
C GLU A 92 -5.78 10.35 12.46
N THR A 93 -6.87 9.63 12.69
CA THR A 93 -7.19 9.07 14.02
C THR A 93 -6.71 7.65 14.24
N GLY A 94 -6.44 6.90 13.16
CA GLY A 94 -6.19 5.46 13.25
C GLY A 94 -7.36 4.68 13.83
N GLY A 95 -7.19 3.40 14.06
CA GLY A 95 -8.17 2.58 14.77
C GLY A 95 -8.54 1.29 14.05
N ASP A 96 -9.70 0.75 14.41
CA ASP A 96 -10.26 -0.44 13.76
C ASP A 96 -10.80 -0.14 12.35
N ASN A 97 -11.16 -1.17 11.61
CA ASN A 97 -11.67 -1.04 10.25
C ASN A 97 -12.86 -0.10 10.12
N TYR A 98 -13.82 -0.18 11.06
CA TYR A 98 -15.00 0.67 11.05
C TYR A 98 -14.63 2.14 11.23
N SER A 99 -13.79 2.44 12.21
CA SER A 99 -13.30 3.80 12.50
C SER A 99 -12.52 4.37 11.33
N ASN A 100 -11.67 3.57 10.70
CA ASN A 100 -10.89 3.96 9.54
C ASN A 100 -11.79 4.29 8.33
N TYR A 101 -12.75 3.43 8.00
CA TYR A 101 -13.70 3.71 6.91
C TYR A 101 -14.53 4.96 7.19
N LEU A 102 -15.02 5.11 8.42
CA LEU A 102 -15.81 6.28 8.82
C LEU A 102 -14.99 7.58 8.72
N SER A 103 -13.72 7.54 9.14
CA SER A 103 -12.79 8.66 9.01
C SER A 103 -12.56 9.04 7.55
N LEU A 104 -12.25 8.07 6.70
CA LEU A 104 -12.05 8.27 5.26
C LEU A 104 -13.28 8.90 4.58
N ILE A 105 -14.47 8.40 4.89
CA ILE A 105 -15.72 8.95 4.34
C ILE A 105 -15.89 10.41 4.77
N ARG A 106 -15.63 10.72 6.04
CA ARG A 106 -15.75 12.09 6.57
C ARG A 106 -14.73 13.03 5.92
N GLU A 107 -13.47 12.59 5.80
CA GLU A 107 -12.40 13.36 5.15
C GLU A 107 -12.76 13.66 3.69
N ARG A 108 -13.18 12.65 2.94
CA ARG A 108 -13.58 12.83 1.54
C ARG A 108 -14.82 13.71 1.36
N ASN A 109 -15.79 13.60 2.25
CA ASN A 109 -16.95 14.48 2.22
C ASN A 109 -16.57 15.94 2.49
N LYS A 110 -15.66 16.21 3.42
CA LYS A 110 -15.13 17.56 3.66
C LYS A 110 -14.43 18.12 2.43
N GLU A 111 -13.53 17.34 1.81
CA GLU A 111 -12.84 17.74 0.58
C GLU A 111 -13.83 18.04 -0.54
N LEU A 112 -14.84 17.18 -0.76
CA LEU A 112 -15.86 17.36 -1.77
C LEU A 112 -16.67 18.64 -1.52
N VAL A 113 -17.17 18.82 -0.32
CA VAL A 113 -17.94 20.03 0.06
C VAL A 113 -17.11 21.30 -0.13
N TYR A 114 -15.84 21.28 0.28
CA TYR A 114 -14.92 22.39 0.08
C TYR A 114 -14.72 22.71 -1.41
N SER A 115 -14.44 21.69 -2.22
CA SER A 115 -14.27 21.85 -3.67
C SER A 115 -15.50 22.44 -4.32
N MET A 116 -16.69 21.88 -4.06
CA MET A 116 -17.96 22.39 -4.61
C MET A 116 -18.25 23.82 -4.18
N ASN A 117 -17.94 24.19 -2.93
CA ASN A 117 -18.13 25.56 -2.45
C ASN A 117 -17.16 26.55 -3.11
N THR A 118 -15.97 26.12 -3.51
CA THR A 118 -14.98 26.97 -4.20
C THR A 118 -15.27 27.12 -5.69
N GLU A 119 -15.90 26.14 -6.30
CA GLU A 119 -16.21 26.12 -7.73
C GLU A 119 -17.46 26.92 -8.10
N THR A 120 -18.40 27.12 -7.15
CA THR A 120 -19.66 27.80 -7.45
C THR A 120 -20.14 28.72 -6.34
N ASN A 121 -20.63 29.91 -6.74
CA ASN A 121 -21.25 30.87 -5.81
C ASN A 121 -22.64 30.44 -5.32
N THR A 122 -23.24 29.43 -5.96
CA THR A 122 -24.59 28.95 -5.65
C THR A 122 -24.58 27.76 -4.67
N PHE A 123 -23.41 27.38 -4.16
CA PHE A 123 -23.33 26.27 -3.20
C PHE A 123 -24.08 26.57 -1.91
N PRO A 124 -24.98 25.67 -1.43
CA PRO A 124 -25.74 25.87 -0.20
C PRO A 124 -24.84 25.95 1.02
N LYS A 125 -24.73 27.11 1.67
CA LYS A 125 -23.79 27.36 2.77
C LYS A 125 -24.10 26.53 4.04
N GLU A 126 -25.32 26.06 4.20
CA GLU A 126 -25.76 25.17 5.26
C GLU A 126 -25.06 23.79 5.22
N LEU A 127 -24.52 23.36 4.07
CA LEU A 127 -23.75 22.12 3.91
C LEU A 127 -22.27 22.25 4.35
N LEU A 128 -21.83 23.43 4.72
CA LEU A 128 -20.48 23.68 5.25
C LEU A 128 -20.31 23.35 6.76
N ARG A 129 -21.38 22.88 7.40
CA ARG A 129 -21.42 22.60 8.85
C ARG A 129 -20.98 21.19 9.21
#